data_22cf3487b84eb1a19e1d5d647ccc0b43
#
_entry.id   22cf3487b84eb1a19e1d5d647ccc0b43
#
_cell.length_a   1.000
_cell.length_b   1.000
_cell.length_c   1.000
_cell.angle_alpha   90.00
_cell.angle_beta   90.00
_cell.angle_gamma   90.00
#
_symmetry.space_group_name_H-M   'P 1'
#
loop_
_entity.id
_entity.type
_entity.pdbx_description
1 polymer ?
#
loop_
_entity_poly.entity_id
_entity_poly.type
_entity_poly.pdbx_seq_one_letter_code
_entity_poly.pdbx_strand_id
1 'polypeptide(L)'
;LEITSASPLRYSASGAKGLITFDKTVDDNIIPTVSSSADWVNTLIPTNGEVTFDVAPNPTAEPRKATITLSCYGKDYVVEVEQYGNDNTLHITSAVPVKMPAEGGDDVVTYEKSADDAFVPTAVCDEPWISNITPTKTGVSYTVAPNKSAEPRQALITVSCYGKDYEIPVEQAGVEPSMRITSASPVNYPVEGGSDAITYEKNVDDGVLPKATCAEEWITDIAPAED
;
A
#
# COMPACT_ATOMS: atom_id res chain seq x y z
N LEU A 1 26.87 45.73 -1.98
CA LEU A 1 26.88 44.32 -1.68
C LEU A 1 26.86 43.53 -2.99
N GLU A 2 27.63 42.44 -3.05
CA GLU A 2 27.71 41.51 -4.19
C GLU A 2 27.49 40.08 -3.64
N ILE A 3 26.55 39.32 -4.21
CA ILE A 3 26.35 37.94 -3.84
C ILE A 3 27.43 37.09 -4.46
N THR A 4 28.16 36.32 -3.65
CA THR A 4 29.27 35.45 -4.07
C THR A 4 28.91 33.97 -4.12
N SER A 5 27.79 33.57 -3.43
CA SER A 5 27.24 32.23 -3.56
C SER A 5 26.51 32.03 -4.90
N ALA A 6 26.35 30.79 -5.31
CA ALA A 6 25.55 30.43 -6.50
C ALA A 6 24.11 30.91 -6.41
N SER A 7 23.50 31.26 -7.54
CA SER A 7 22.06 31.49 -7.68
C SER A 7 21.59 30.87 -9.00
N PRO A 8 20.59 29.97 -9.00
CA PRO A 8 19.84 29.48 -7.86
C PRO A 8 20.64 28.52 -6.96
N LEU A 9 20.33 28.55 -5.67
CA LEU A 9 20.75 27.53 -4.71
C LEU A 9 19.80 26.33 -4.84
N ARG A 10 20.35 25.12 -4.94
CA ARG A 10 19.57 23.89 -5.17
C ARG A 10 19.66 22.92 -4.01
N TYR A 11 18.50 22.42 -3.57
CA TYR A 11 18.38 21.50 -2.44
C TYR A 11 17.60 20.25 -2.83
N SER A 12 17.93 19.13 -2.17
CA SER A 12 17.15 17.90 -2.25
C SER A 12 15.79 18.05 -1.54
N ALA A 13 14.87 17.12 -1.80
CA ALA A 13 13.57 17.11 -1.15
C ALA A 13 13.64 16.95 0.38
N SER A 14 14.69 16.31 0.91
CA SER A 14 14.90 16.16 2.36
C SER A 14 15.18 17.48 3.09
N GLY A 15 15.45 18.55 2.35
CA GLY A 15 15.87 19.82 2.93
C GLY A 15 17.34 19.82 3.40
N ALA A 16 17.81 20.92 3.89
CA ALA A 16 19.17 21.10 4.41
C ALA A 16 19.33 22.44 5.12
N LYS A 17 20.50 22.64 5.71
CA LYS A 17 21.00 23.99 6.07
C LYS A 17 21.58 24.66 4.82
N GLY A 18 21.21 25.91 4.63
CA GLY A 18 21.65 26.74 3.52
C GLY A 18 22.62 27.84 3.95
N LEU A 19 23.42 28.33 2.98
CA LEU A 19 24.37 29.41 3.17
C LEU A 19 24.35 30.31 1.93
N ILE A 20 24.19 31.61 2.14
CA ILE A 20 24.44 32.67 1.18
C ILE A 20 25.68 33.43 1.63
N THR A 21 26.65 33.60 0.75
CA THR A 21 27.81 34.44 0.98
C THR A 21 27.77 35.69 0.11
N PHE A 22 28.28 36.80 0.64
CA PHE A 22 28.33 38.06 -0.07
C PHE A 22 29.51 38.92 0.37
N ASP A 23 30.00 39.76 -0.52
CA ASP A 23 31.01 40.77 -0.24
C ASP A 23 30.37 42.16 -0.17
N LYS A 24 30.94 43.01 0.67
CA LYS A 24 30.59 44.44 0.76
C LYS A 24 31.75 45.30 0.27
N THR A 25 31.41 46.34 -0.45
CA THR A 25 32.45 47.34 -0.92
C THR A 25 32.85 48.33 0.17
N VAL A 26 32.08 48.34 1.30
CA VAL A 26 32.37 49.19 2.47
C VAL A 26 32.64 48.26 3.64
N ASP A 27 33.80 48.50 4.29
CA ASP A 27 34.17 47.77 5.50
C ASP A 27 33.48 48.42 6.71
N ASP A 28 32.25 48.00 6.96
CA ASP A 28 31.42 48.42 8.08
C ASP A 28 30.75 47.22 8.76
N ASN A 29 30.07 47.48 9.90
CA ASN A 29 29.39 46.43 10.66
C ASN A 29 27.88 46.38 10.35
N ILE A 30 27.43 46.90 9.20
CA ILE A 30 26.03 46.89 8.83
C ILE A 30 25.66 45.46 8.35
N ILE A 31 24.70 44.83 9.07
CA ILE A 31 24.16 43.53 8.75
C ILE A 31 22.93 43.73 7.87
N PRO A 32 22.79 43.03 6.72
CA PRO A 32 21.61 43.11 5.89
C PRO A 32 20.37 42.64 6.66
N THR A 33 19.21 43.22 6.39
CA THR A 33 17.95 42.57 6.72
C THR A 33 17.62 41.51 5.68
N VAL A 34 17.00 40.39 6.11
CA VAL A 34 16.71 39.27 5.23
C VAL A 34 15.29 38.82 5.36
N SER A 35 14.69 38.43 4.26
CA SER A 35 13.35 37.85 4.19
C SER A 35 13.27 36.72 3.17
N SER A 36 12.35 35.79 3.36
CA SER A 36 12.04 34.74 2.40
C SER A 36 10.64 34.92 1.82
N SER A 37 10.45 34.58 0.56
CA SER A 37 9.14 34.54 -0.09
C SER A 37 8.28 33.33 0.26
N ALA A 38 8.84 32.36 1.03
CA ALA A 38 8.14 31.12 1.36
C ALA A 38 8.52 30.59 2.75
N ASP A 39 7.56 30.07 3.49
CA ASP A 39 7.70 29.60 4.88
C ASP A 39 8.62 28.37 5.01
N TRP A 40 8.81 27.61 3.96
CA TRP A 40 9.71 26.45 3.96
C TRP A 40 11.19 26.81 3.89
N VAL A 41 11.53 28.08 3.65
CA VAL A 41 12.87 28.69 3.84
C VAL A 41 12.79 29.57 5.08
N ASN A 42 13.33 29.11 6.18
CA ASN A 42 13.16 29.74 7.49
C ASN A 42 14.48 29.83 8.27
N THR A 43 14.43 30.26 9.53
CA THR A 43 15.60 30.41 10.41
C THR A 43 16.72 31.25 9.74
N LEU A 44 16.33 32.37 9.08
CA LEU A 44 17.27 33.25 8.39
C LEU A 44 18.13 34.02 9.44
N ILE A 45 19.44 33.78 9.46
CA ILE A 45 20.39 34.40 10.38
C ILE A 45 21.45 35.12 9.56
N PRO A 46 21.32 36.47 9.37
CA PRO A 46 22.31 37.25 8.68
C PRO A 46 23.50 37.63 9.59
N THR A 47 24.69 37.70 9.00
CA THR A 47 25.91 38.21 9.57
C THR A 47 26.52 39.29 8.67
N ASN A 48 27.75 39.71 8.92
CA ASN A 48 28.42 40.73 8.12
C ASN A 48 28.94 40.25 6.75
N GLY A 49 28.89 38.95 6.45
CA GLY A 49 29.38 38.38 5.18
C GLY A 49 28.58 37.16 4.69
N GLU A 50 27.63 36.71 5.49
CA GLU A 50 26.84 35.51 5.15
C GLU A 50 25.45 35.54 5.75
N VAL A 51 24.56 34.74 5.18
CA VAL A 51 23.24 34.40 5.73
C VAL A 51 23.14 32.89 5.78
N THR A 52 22.93 32.36 7.00
CA THR A 52 22.54 30.95 7.16
C THR A 52 21.02 30.83 7.26
N PHE A 53 20.47 29.71 6.78
CA PHE A 53 19.03 29.46 6.82
C PHE A 53 18.73 27.95 6.80
N ASP A 54 17.50 27.59 7.12
CA ASP A 54 17.02 26.21 7.03
C ASP A 54 16.05 26.06 5.87
N VAL A 55 16.17 24.97 5.12
CA VAL A 55 15.26 24.53 4.07
C VAL A 55 14.50 23.32 4.59
N ALA A 56 13.20 23.48 4.84
CA ALA A 56 12.34 22.41 5.32
C ALA A 56 12.13 21.31 4.25
N PRO A 57 11.87 20.07 4.63
CA PRO A 57 11.57 19.00 3.69
C PRO A 57 10.39 19.35 2.75
N ASN A 58 10.50 18.96 1.48
CA ASN A 58 9.40 19.03 0.51
C ASN A 58 8.69 17.68 0.46
N PRO A 59 7.49 17.54 1.04
CA PRO A 59 6.78 16.27 1.07
C PRO A 59 6.07 15.95 -0.26
N THR A 60 6.06 16.89 -1.22
CA THR A 60 5.37 16.73 -2.50
C THR A 60 6.31 16.23 -3.60
N ALA A 61 5.78 15.56 -4.61
CA ALA A 61 6.55 15.14 -5.79
C ALA A 61 6.99 16.34 -6.67
N GLU A 62 6.31 17.48 -6.52
CA GLU A 62 6.59 18.66 -7.34
C GLU A 62 7.76 19.49 -6.77
N PRO A 63 8.69 19.93 -7.61
CA PRO A 63 9.72 20.88 -7.19
C PRO A 63 9.10 22.23 -6.83
N ARG A 64 9.76 22.96 -5.93
CA ARG A 64 9.29 24.27 -5.49
C ARG A 64 10.40 25.33 -5.50
N LYS A 65 10.02 26.58 -5.62
CA LYS A 65 10.94 27.71 -5.70
C LYS A 65 10.58 28.78 -4.67
N ALA A 66 11.62 29.45 -4.19
CA ALA A 66 11.51 30.63 -3.33
C ALA A 66 12.62 31.63 -3.66
N THR A 67 12.50 32.82 -3.09
CA THR A 67 13.57 33.83 -3.14
C THR A 67 13.93 34.26 -1.71
N ILE A 68 15.21 34.48 -1.46
CA ILE A 68 15.70 35.15 -0.28
C ILE A 68 16.14 36.54 -0.72
N THR A 69 15.59 37.59 -0.09
CA THR A 69 15.96 38.99 -0.35
C THR A 69 16.83 39.51 0.79
N LEU A 70 18.01 40.00 0.44
CA LEU A 70 18.91 40.71 1.34
C LEU A 70 18.78 42.21 1.04
N SER A 71 18.35 42.98 2.03
CA SER A 71 18.24 44.47 1.89
C SER A 71 19.37 45.14 2.63
N CYS A 72 20.20 45.88 1.91
CA CYS A 72 21.34 46.60 2.46
C CYS A 72 21.62 47.87 1.66
N TYR A 73 21.96 48.96 2.33
CA TYR A 73 22.25 50.28 1.73
C TYR A 73 21.13 50.80 0.82
N GLY A 74 19.86 50.51 1.18
CA GLY A 74 18.69 50.93 0.41
C GLY A 74 18.50 50.18 -0.92
N LYS A 75 19.12 49.03 -1.09
CA LYS A 75 19.01 48.14 -2.25
C LYS A 75 18.68 46.74 -1.82
N ASP A 76 17.94 46.02 -2.68
CA ASP A 76 17.58 44.63 -2.52
C ASP A 76 18.41 43.74 -3.45
N TYR A 77 18.88 42.65 -2.88
CA TYR A 77 19.66 41.62 -3.56
C TYR A 77 18.92 40.28 -3.41
N VAL A 78 18.56 39.65 -4.53
CA VAL A 78 17.70 38.49 -4.54
C VAL A 78 18.52 37.24 -4.90
N VAL A 79 18.37 36.19 -4.09
CA VAL A 79 18.94 34.86 -4.33
C VAL A 79 17.79 33.88 -4.53
N GLU A 80 17.79 33.21 -5.66
CA GLU A 80 16.81 32.15 -5.94
C GLU A 80 17.16 30.86 -5.20
N VAL A 81 16.14 30.18 -4.69
CA VAL A 81 16.22 28.88 -4.02
C VAL A 81 15.29 27.92 -4.73
N GLU A 82 15.83 26.81 -5.21
CA GLU A 82 15.09 25.73 -5.84
C GLU A 82 15.20 24.47 -4.97
N GLN A 83 14.09 23.81 -4.72
CA GLN A 83 14.09 22.52 -4.02
C GLN A 83 13.42 21.47 -4.91
N TYR A 84 14.09 20.32 -5.08
CA TYR A 84 13.53 19.20 -5.81
C TYR A 84 12.29 18.65 -5.10
N GLY A 85 11.39 18.07 -5.88
CA GLY A 85 10.27 17.31 -5.37
C GLY A 85 10.72 15.99 -4.74
N ASN A 86 9.89 15.49 -3.86
CA ASN A 86 10.07 14.18 -3.24
C ASN A 86 9.50 13.11 -4.16
N ASP A 87 10.30 12.55 -5.05
CA ASP A 87 9.91 11.43 -5.92
C ASP A 87 10.01 10.09 -5.17
N ASN A 88 9.51 10.06 -3.93
CA ASN A 88 9.47 8.85 -3.14
C ASN A 88 8.55 7.82 -3.82
N THR A 89 9.02 6.59 -3.81
CA THR A 89 8.33 5.42 -4.38
C THR A 89 8.31 4.28 -3.37
N LEU A 90 7.38 3.36 -3.59
CA LEU A 90 7.34 2.07 -2.92
C LEU A 90 7.59 0.99 -3.97
N HIS A 91 8.40 0.00 -3.64
CA HIS A 91 8.68 -1.16 -4.47
C HIS A 91 8.25 -2.43 -3.74
N ILE A 92 7.32 -3.21 -4.33
CA ILE A 92 6.88 -4.48 -3.78
C ILE A 92 7.99 -5.50 -3.98
N THR A 93 8.45 -6.13 -2.89
CA THR A 93 9.54 -7.10 -2.88
C THR A 93 9.07 -8.55 -2.79
N SER A 94 7.84 -8.79 -2.34
CA SER A 94 7.20 -10.11 -2.43
C SER A 94 6.83 -10.48 -3.87
N ALA A 95 6.69 -11.77 -4.14
CA ALA A 95 6.16 -12.25 -5.41
C ALA A 95 4.69 -11.81 -5.57
N VAL A 96 4.37 -11.25 -6.74
CA VAL A 96 2.99 -10.90 -7.14
C VAL A 96 2.71 -11.50 -8.51
N PRO A 97 1.48 -11.99 -8.78
CA PRO A 97 0.33 -12.07 -7.86
C PRO A 97 0.60 -12.99 -6.66
N VAL A 98 0.03 -12.63 -5.51
CA VAL A 98 0.02 -13.53 -4.34
C VAL A 98 -0.92 -14.69 -4.63
N LYS A 99 -0.47 -15.92 -4.36
CA LYS A 99 -1.26 -17.13 -4.57
C LYS A 99 -1.61 -17.79 -3.26
N MET A 100 -2.92 -17.86 -2.97
CA MET A 100 -3.46 -18.43 -1.74
C MET A 100 -4.16 -19.76 -2.02
N PRO A 101 -4.05 -20.75 -1.13
CA PRO A 101 -4.83 -21.98 -1.20
C PRO A 101 -6.31 -21.70 -0.88
N ALA A 102 -7.19 -22.66 -1.20
CA ALA A 102 -8.63 -22.53 -0.94
C ALA A 102 -8.95 -22.34 0.54
N GLU A 103 -8.17 -22.92 1.45
CA GLU A 103 -8.33 -22.79 2.90
C GLU A 103 -8.10 -21.37 3.42
N GLY A 104 -7.45 -20.52 2.62
CA GLY A 104 -7.07 -19.17 3.03
C GLY A 104 -5.95 -19.16 4.06
N GLY A 105 -5.95 -18.17 4.93
CA GLY A 105 -4.97 -17.99 6.00
C GLY A 105 -4.40 -16.58 6.06
N ASP A 106 -3.42 -16.37 6.92
CA ASP A 106 -2.71 -15.11 7.06
C ASP A 106 -1.52 -15.04 6.10
N ASP A 107 -1.26 -13.87 5.55
CA ASP A 107 -0.11 -13.62 4.68
C ASP A 107 0.44 -12.20 4.87
N VAL A 108 1.63 -11.97 4.35
CA VAL A 108 2.33 -10.68 4.41
C VAL A 108 3.00 -10.38 3.07
N VAL A 109 2.62 -9.28 2.46
CA VAL A 109 3.35 -8.72 1.33
C VAL A 109 4.36 -7.71 1.83
N THR A 110 5.62 -7.89 1.44
CA THR A 110 6.72 -6.99 1.79
C THR A 110 6.97 -5.97 0.68
N TYR A 111 7.45 -4.80 1.11
CA TYR A 111 7.85 -3.72 0.22
C TYR A 111 8.97 -2.88 0.82
N GLU A 112 9.70 -2.20 -0.03
CA GLU A 112 10.71 -1.21 0.32
C GLU A 112 10.27 0.18 -0.14
N LYS A 113 10.57 1.20 0.67
CA LYS A 113 10.36 2.59 0.33
C LYS A 113 11.68 3.23 -0.08
N SER A 114 11.68 4.13 -1.06
CA SER A 114 12.86 4.89 -1.46
C SER A 114 13.32 5.89 -0.40
N ALA A 115 12.42 6.30 0.53
CA ALA A 115 12.75 7.16 1.66
C ALA A 115 12.82 6.37 2.96
N ASP A 116 13.89 6.54 3.70
CA ASP A 116 14.01 6.06 5.09
C ASP A 116 13.34 7.09 6.04
N ASP A 117 12.04 7.03 6.11
CA ASP A 117 11.19 7.90 6.93
C ASP A 117 10.27 7.10 7.86
N ALA A 118 9.60 7.81 8.76
CA ALA A 118 8.64 7.21 9.70
C ALA A 118 7.26 6.95 9.08
N PHE A 119 7.04 7.34 7.81
CA PHE A 119 5.75 7.21 7.15
C PHE A 119 5.33 5.75 6.99
N VAL A 120 4.09 5.46 7.39
CA VAL A 120 3.45 4.15 7.20
C VAL A 120 2.42 4.31 6.09
N PRO A 121 2.47 3.52 5.00
CA PRO A 121 1.45 3.52 3.96
C PRO A 121 0.06 3.17 4.51
N THR A 122 -0.98 3.53 3.78
CA THR A 122 -2.33 2.98 4.01
C THR A 122 -2.58 1.81 3.06
N ALA A 123 -3.47 0.89 3.45
CA ALA A 123 -3.83 -0.24 2.60
C ALA A 123 -5.32 -0.56 2.74
N VAL A 124 -5.98 -0.85 1.62
CA VAL A 124 -7.41 -1.19 1.55
C VAL A 124 -7.65 -2.31 0.55
N CYS A 125 -8.75 -3.03 0.73
CA CYS A 125 -9.29 -3.98 -0.23
C CYS A 125 -10.82 -3.94 -0.13
N ASP A 126 -11.51 -3.94 -1.28
CA ASP A 126 -12.96 -3.87 -1.34
C ASP A 126 -13.61 -5.26 -1.18
N GLU A 127 -12.84 -6.33 -1.33
CA GLU A 127 -13.34 -7.69 -1.23
C GLU A 127 -13.48 -8.15 0.24
N PRO A 128 -14.68 -8.51 0.71
CA PRO A 128 -14.94 -8.81 2.11
C PRO A 128 -14.25 -10.07 2.64
N TRP A 129 -13.75 -10.92 1.74
CA TRP A 129 -13.00 -12.12 2.09
C TRP A 129 -11.51 -11.85 2.38
N ILE A 130 -11.04 -10.61 2.19
CA ILE A 130 -9.74 -10.13 2.67
C ILE A 130 -9.99 -9.17 3.84
N SER A 131 -9.42 -9.46 4.98
CA SER A 131 -9.66 -8.74 6.24
C SER A 131 -8.36 -8.54 7.03
N ASN A 132 -8.44 -7.87 8.19
CA ASN A 132 -7.30 -7.62 9.09
C ASN A 132 -6.10 -6.95 8.39
N ILE A 133 -6.37 -6.09 7.38
CA ILE A 133 -5.33 -5.43 6.60
C ILE A 133 -4.58 -4.45 7.52
N THR A 134 -3.31 -4.73 7.76
CA THR A 134 -2.47 -3.95 8.68
C THR A 134 -1.15 -3.58 8.00
N PRO A 135 -1.04 -2.34 7.47
CA PRO A 135 0.20 -1.85 6.89
C PRO A 135 1.23 -1.50 7.96
N THR A 136 2.49 -1.68 7.65
CA THR A 136 3.66 -1.30 8.44
C THR A 136 4.60 -0.44 7.60
N LYS A 137 5.81 -0.15 8.03
CA LYS A 137 6.82 0.56 7.23
C LYS A 137 7.38 -0.28 6.07
N THR A 138 7.32 -1.61 6.17
CA THR A 138 8.03 -2.54 5.28
C THR A 138 7.14 -3.64 4.70
N GLY A 139 5.84 -3.59 4.95
CA GLY A 139 4.91 -4.59 4.45
C GLY A 139 3.48 -4.37 4.92
N VAL A 140 2.57 -5.16 4.39
CA VAL A 140 1.17 -5.23 4.78
C VAL A 140 0.79 -6.67 5.09
N SER A 141 0.28 -6.91 6.30
CA SER A 141 -0.31 -8.20 6.70
C SER A 141 -1.82 -8.17 6.48
N TYR A 142 -2.40 -9.32 6.17
CA TYR A 142 -3.84 -9.48 5.97
C TYR A 142 -4.24 -10.94 6.17
N THR A 143 -5.55 -11.16 6.30
CA THR A 143 -6.15 -12.48 6.43
C THR A 143 -7.07 -12.75 5.24
N VAL A 144 -6.94 -13.93 4.64
CA VAL A 144 -7.77 -14.42 3.54
C VAL A 144 -8.74 -15.48 4.07
N ALA A 145 -10.05 -15.25 3.93
CA ALA A 145 -11.07 -16.22 4.34
C ALA A 145 -11.08 -17.45 3.41
N PRO A 146 -11.52 -18.63 3.88
CA PRO A 146 -11.65 -19.82 3.03
C PRO A 146 -12.55 -19.57 1.81
N ASN A 147 -12.13 -20.06 0.66
CA ASN A 147 -12.96 -20.14 -0.54
C ASN A 147 -13.67 -21.51 -0.56
N LYS A 148 -14.97 -21.51 -0.38
CA LYS A 148 -15.80 -22.73 -0.41
C LYS A 148 -16.35 -23.06 -1.81
N SER A 149 -16.05 -22.23 -2.80
CA SER A 149 -16.40 -22.47 -4.21
C SER A 149 -15.36 -23.33 -4.90
N ALA A 150 -15.75 -24.11 -5.89
CA ALA A 150 -14.84 -24.78 -6.81
C ALA A 150 -14.09 -23.79 -7.72
N GLU A 151 -14.66 -22.58 -7.91
CA GLU A 151 -14.07 -21.57 -8.77
C GLU A 151 -13.03 -20.73 -8.00
N PRO A 152 -11.88 -20.44 -8.61
CA PRO A 152 -10.92 -19.51 -8.03
C PRO A 152 -11.48 -18.09 -8.00
N ARG A 153 -10.95 -17.25 -7.10
CA ARG A 153 -11.33 -15.85 -6.98
C ARG A 153 -10.12 -14.93 -6.88
N GLN A 154 -10.33 -13.66 -7.19
CA GLN A 154 -9.25 -12.65 -7.22
C GLN A 154 -9.68 -11.39 -6.49
N ALA A 155 -8.70 -10.69 -5.91
CA ALA A 155 -8.86 -9.38 -5.29
C ALA A 155 -7.65 -8.51 -5.56
N LEU A 156 -7.79 -7.20 -5.31
CA LEU A 156 -6.70 -6.24 -5.30
C LEU A 156 -6.60 -5.61 -3.90
N ILE A 157 -5.42 -5.70 -3.29
CA ILE A 157 -5.07 -4.86 -2.15
C ILE A 157 -4.36 -3.64 -2.70
N THR A 158 -4.91 -2.45 -2.45
CA THR A 158 -4.32 -1.18 -2.85
C THR A 158 -3.53 -0.59 -1.69
N VAL A 159 -2.23 -0.42 -1.88
CA VAL A 159 -1.33 0.25 -0.92
C VAL A 159 -1.06 1.66 -1.42
N SER A 160 -1.48 2.67 -0.65
CA SER A 160 -1.25 4.08 -0.99
C SER A 160 -0.06 4.63 -0.21
N CYS A 161 0.94 5.12 -0.94
CA CYS A 161 2.18 5.65 -0.40
C CYS A 161 2.65 6.86 -1.21
N TYR A 162 2.97 7.97 -0.54
CA TYR A 162 3.45 9.22 -1.16
C TYR A 162 2.55 9.74 -2.29
N GLY A 163 1.22 9.58 -2.15
CA GLY A 163 0.25 10.02 -3.15
C GLY A 163 0.18 9.15 -4.40
N LYS A 164 0.78 7.97 -4.37
CA LYS A 164 0.71 6.96 -5.43
C LYS A 164 0.08 5.67 -4.89
N ASP A 165 -0.65 4.97 -5.75
CA ASP A 165 -1.27 3.69 -5.43
C ASP A 165 -0.49 2.54 -6.07
N TYR A 166 -0.32 1.47 -5.30
CA TYR A 166 0.38 0.25 -5.68
C TYR A 166 -0.57 -0.93 -5.50
N GLU A 167 -0.88 -1.62 -6.58
CA GLU A 167 -1.81 -2.73 -6.59
C GLU A 167 -1.10 -4.05 -6.32
N ILE A 168 -1.65 -4.84 -5.40
CA ILE A 168 -1.22 -6.18 -5.05
C ILE A 168 -2.33 -7.16 -5.42
N PRO A 169 -2.23 -7.84 -6.56
CA PRO A 169 -3.18 -8.88 -6.94
C PRO A 169 -3.06 -10.08 -6.01
N VAL A 170 -4.19 -10.55 -5.49
CA VAL A 170 -4.33 -11.77 -4.69
C VAL A 170 -5.23 -12.75 -5.45
N GLU A 171 -4.71 -13.93 -5.75
CA GLU A 171 -5.42 -15.02 -6.39
C GLU A 171 -5.63 -16.15 -5.39
N GLN A 172 -6.87 -16.56 -5.17
CA GLN A 172 -7.16 -17.69 -4.30
C GLN A 172 -7.76 -18.86 -5.10
N ALA A 173 -7.19 -20.03 -4.90
CA ALA A 173 -7.68 -21.26 -5.54
C ALA A 173 -9.11 -21.60 -5.09
N GLY A 174 -9.84 -22.29 -5.95
CA GLY A 174 -11.10 -22.97 -5.56
C GLY A 174 -10.81 -24.30 -4.87
N VAL A 175 -11.82 -24.82 -4.17
CA VAL A 175 -11.77 -26.15 -3.56
C VAL A 175 -11.96 -27.22 -4.64
N GLU A 176 -11.16 -28.27 -4.63
CA GLU A 176 -11.44 -29.45 -5.47
C GLU A 176 -12.72 -30.13 -4.97
N PRO A 177 -13.79 -30.20 -5.76
CA PRO A 177 -15.07 -30.76 -5.30
C PRO A 177 -14.94 -32.23 -4.90
N SER A 178 -15.44 -32.56 -3.74
CA SER A 178 -15.51 -33.94 -3.26
C SER A 178 -16.79 -34.20 -2.48
N MET A 179 -17.22 -35.46 -2.45
CA MET A 179 -18.38 -35.91 -1.72
C MET A 179 -18.01 -37.17 -0.92
N ARG A 180 -18.52 -37.26 0.28
CA ARG A 180 -18.37 -38.42 1.15
C ARG A 180 -19.74 -38.90 1.62
N ILE A 181 -19.99 -40.20 1.47
CA ILE A 181 -21.18 -40.85 2.06
C ILE A 181 -20.94 -40.93 3.57
N THR A 182 -21.94 -40.48 4.34
CA THR A 182 -21.93 -40.45 5.83
C THR A 182 -22.83 -41.47 6.47
N SER A 183 -23.87 -41.99 5.73
CA SER A 183 -24.67 -43.08 6.19
C SER A 183 -23.93 -44.43 6.23
N ALA A 184 -24.42 -45.37 7.00
CA ALA A 184 -23.84 -46.72 7.09
C ALA A 184 -23.86 -47.43 5.72
N SER A 185 -22.80 -48.18 5.43
CA SER A 185 -22.70 -49.02 4.23
C SER A 185 -22.07 -50.36 4.62
N PRO A 186 -22.68 -51.50 4.26
CA PRO A 186 -23.89 -51.64 3.46
C PRO A 186 -25.17 -51.32 4.24
N VAL A 187 -26.21 -50.89 3.51
CA VAL A 187 -27.58 -50.77 4.03
C VAL A 187 -28.26 -52.14 3.90
N ASN A 188 -28.89 -52.62 4.99
CA ASN A 188 -29.53 -53.93 5.03
C ASN A 188 -31.04 -53.76 5.27
N TYR A 189 -31.84 -54.43 4.44
CA TYR A 189 -33.28 -54.41 4.57
C TYR A 189 -33.86 -55.78 4.96
N PRO A 190 -34.96 -55.83 5.72
CA PRO A 190 -35.72 -57.04 5.96
C PRO A 190 -36.44 -57.49 4.68
N VAL A 191 -36.99 -58.72 4.67
CA VAL A 191 -37.71 -59.27 3.52
C VAL A 191 -38.95 -58.49 3.11
N GLU A 192 -39.53 -57.74 4.04
CA GLU A 192 -40.68 -56.86 3.83
C GLU A 192 -40.33 -55.56 3.10
N GLY A 193 -39.03 -55.32 2.89
CA GLY A 193 -38.54 -54.07 2.34
C GLY A 193 -38.56 -52.91 3.32
N GLY A 194 -38.46 -51.68 2.79
CA GLY A 194 -38.49 -50.47 3.58
C GLY A 194 -37.99 -49.26 2.77
N SER A 195 -38.07 -48.11 3.38
CA SER A 195 -37.48 -46.84 2.85
C SER A 195 -36.35 -46.36 3.75
N ASP A 196 -35.31 -45.78 3.15
CA ASP A 196 -34.20 -45.25 3.90
C ASP A 196 -33.58 -44.08 3.14
N ALA A 197 -32.65 -43.38 3.76
CA ALA A 197 -31.92 -42.27 3.19
C ALA A 197 -30.41 -42.51 3.27
N ILE A 198 -29.72 -42.30 2.15
CA ILE A 198 -28.27 -42.23 2.12
C ILE A 198 -27.86 -40.77 2.34
N THR A 199 -27.16 -40.54 3.45
CA THR A 199 -26.63 -39.21 3.77
C THR A 199 -25.22 -39.02 3.26
N TYR A 200 -24.90 -37.82 2.88
CA TYR A 200 -23.59 -37.43 2.35
C TYR A 200 -23.20 -36.01 2.77
N GLU A 201 -21.94 -35.71 2.71
CA GLU A 201 -21.37 -34.37 2.89
C GLU A 201 -20.59 -33.99 1.64
N LYS A 202 -20.73 -32.74 1.21
CA LYS A 202 -19.91 -32.11 0.17
C LYS A 202 -19.01 -31.06 0.80
N ASN A 203 -17.82 -30.89 0.23
CA ASN A 203 -16.90 -29.84 0.65
C ASN A 203 -17.08 -28.51 -0.09
N VAL A 204 -17.97 -28.45 -1.10
CA VAL A 204 -18.34 -27.25 -1.85
C VAL A 204 -19.80 -26.93 -1.67
N ASP A 205 -20.11 -25.63 -1.59
CA ASP A 205 -21.48 -25.10 -1.56
C ASP A 205 -21.81 -24.57 -2.96
N ASP A 206 -22.18 -25.49 -3.87
CA ASP A 206 -22.44 -25.20 -5.28
C ASP A 206 -23.91 -25.32 -5.68
N GLY A 207 -24.80 -25.66 -4.72
CA GLY A 207 -26.22 -25.90 -4.97
C GLY A 207 -26.50 -27.12 -5.87
N VAL A 208 -25.48 -27.88 -6.25
CA VAL A 208 -25.64 -29.04 -7.12
C VAL A 208 -26.01 -30.27 -6.31
N LEU A 209 -27.16 -30.89 -6.64
CA LEU A 209 -27.56 -32.15 -6.03
C LEU A 209 -26.86 -33.31 -6.74
N PRO A 210 -26.35 -34.32 -6.00
CA PRO A 210 -25.73 -35.49 -6.60
C PRO A 210 -26.79 -36.33 -7.32
N LYS A 211 -26.40 -36.98 -8.40
CA LYS A 211 -27.24 -37.94 -9.10
C LYS A 211 -27.04 -39.32 -8.49
N ALA A 212 -28.13 -39.92 -8.01
CA ALA A 212 -28.13 -41.29 -7.55
C ALA A 212 -28.85 -42.21 -8.54
N THR A 213 -28.32 -43.40 -8.78
CA THR A 213 -28.91 -44.42 -9.65
C THR A 213 -28.65 -45.79 -9.06
N CYS A 214 -29.58 -46.73 -9.28
CA CYS A 214 -29.40 -48.14 -9.02
C CYS A 214 -29.68 -48.97 -10.28
N ALA A 215 -28.90 -50.02 -10.50
CA ALA A 215 -29.11 -50.96 -11.60
C ALA A 215 -30.15 -52.02 -11.30
N GLU A 216 -30.49 -52.19 -10.02
CA GLU A 216 -31.43 -53.24 -9.56
C GLU A 216 -32.87 -52.73 -9.54
N GLU A 217 -33.80 -53.44 -10.19
CA GLU A 217 -35.20 -53.01 -10.35
C GLU A 217 -36.00 -52.99 -9.04
N TRP A 218 -35.53 -53.67 -8.00
CA TRP A 218 -36.22 -53.73 -6.72
C TRP A 218 -35.94 -52.51 -5.82
N ILE A 219 -35.01 -51.62 -6.21
CA ILE A 219 -34.77 -50.30 -5.60
C ILE A 219 -35.43 -49.26 -6.48
N THR A 220 -36.48 -48.63 -5.99
CA THR A 220 -37.29 -47.63 -6.69
C THR A 220 -37.27 -46.27 -6.00
N ASP A 221 -37.85 -45.28 -6.66
CA ASP A 221 -38.10 -43.94 -6.10
C ASP A 221 -36.84 -43.24 -5.55
N ILE A 222 -35.70 -43.45 -6.25
CA ILE A 222 -34.45 -42.80 -5.89
C ILE A 222 -34.52 -41.33 -6.30
N ALA A 223 -34.55 -40.44 -5.33
CA ALA A 223 -34.55 -39.00 -5.53
C ALA A 223 -33.57 -38.34 -4.57
N PRO A 224 -32.78 -37.36 -5.02
CA PRO A 224 -32.01 -36.52 -4.11
C PRO A 224 -32.98 -35.66 -3.28
N ALA A 225 -32.70 -35.51 -1.97
CA ALA A 225 -33.42 -34.60 -1.11
C ALA A 225 -32.64 -33.29 -0.99
N GLU A 226 -33.35 -32.18 -1.01
CA GLU A 226 -32.82 -30.89 -0.58
C GLU A 226 -32.83 -30.84 0.95
N ASP A 227 -31.76 -30.36 1.58
CA ASP A 227 -31.68 -30.12 3.03
C ASP A 227 -32.50 -28.91 3.46
#